data_8d0955b59eb0215a3354df439b4931cb
#
_entry.id   8d0955b59eb0215a3354df439b4931cb
#
_cell.length_a   1.000
_cell.length_b   1.000
_cell.length_c   1.000
_cell.angle_alpha   90.00
_cell.angle_beta   90.00
_cell.angle_gamma   90.00
#
_symmetry.space_group_name_H-M   'P 1'
#
loop_
_entity.id
_entity.type
_entity.pdbx_description
1 polymer ?
#
loop_
_entity_poly.entity_id
_entity_poly.type
_entity_poly.pdbx_seq_one_letter_code
_entity_poly.pdbx_strand_id
1 'polypeptide(L)'
;LVLALVLVLVQALVLVLFFMPYVLPVSVVTQIWAWMLDFQFGVLQPAIAFFTGKPVPVFKNPHWVMPAIAVVTIWWTNGFNVLLFLAGLRNIPTELYEASALDGATKWQQFKRVTWPLLWPVTALVLTLQLILQLKLFDQVYLLSEGGPFNSSYVLLLMVYREAFQLNNGGYASAVALVLFLVIMVVSVLQFQLLRIGGSRQ
;
A
#
# COMPACT_ATOMS: atom_id res chain seq x y z
N LEU A 1 -33.55 -5.79 16.01
CA LEU A 1 -33.44 -6.23 14.61
C LEU A 1 -32.98 -5.07 13.69
N VAL A 2 -33.70 -3.92 13.69
CA VAL A 2 -33.36 -2.74 12.84
C VAL A 2 -31.96 -2.22 13.12
N LEU A 3 -31.57 -2.07 14.39
CA LEU A 3 -30.22 -1.60 14.76
C LEU A 3 -29.11 -2.54 14.28
N ALA A 4 -29.31 -3.86 14.40
CA ALA A 4 -28.37 -4.85 13.90
C ALA A 4 -28.24 -4.79 12.37
N LEU A 5 -29.34 -4.62 11.65
CA LEU A 5 -29.34 -4.46 10.20
C LEU A 5 -28.60 -3.19 9.78
N VAL A 6 -28.82 -2.08 10.45
CA VAL A 6 -28.13 -0.80 10.20
C VAL A 6 -26.63 -0.94 10.43
N LEU A 7 -26.21 -1.60 11.51
CA LEU A 7 -24.78 -1.83 11.80
C LEU A 7 -24.12 -2.70 10.72
N VAL A 8 -24.77 -3.75 10.26
CA VAL A 8 -24.27 -4.61 9.17
C VAL A 8 -24.15 -3.82 7.86
N LEU A 9 -25.18 -3.01 7.53
CA LEU A 9 -25.15 -2.17 6.33
C LEU A 9 -24.04 -1.12 6.38
N VAL A 10 -23.84 -0.47 7.53
CA VAL A 10 -22.73 0.50 7.72
C VAL A 10 -21.36 -0.19 7.58
N GLN A 11 -21.19 -1.37 8.17
CA GLN A 11 -19.95 -2.13 8.02
C GLN A 11 -19.70 -2.53 6.56
N ALA A 12 -20.72 -3.01 5.85
CA ALA A 12 -20.63 -3.35 4.45
C ALA A 12 -20.28 -2.13 3.59
N LEU A 13 -20.93 -1.00 3.84
CA LEU A 13 -20.67 0.26 3.12
C LEU A 13 -19.23 0.75 3.34
N VAL A 14 -18.74 0.72 4.57
CA VAL A 14 -17.35 1.10 4.89
C VAL A 14 -16.38 0.19 4.15
N LEU A 15 -16.60 -1.13 4.15
CA LEU A 15 -15.75 -2.07 3.42
C LEU A 15 -15.76 -1.81 1.92
N VAL A 16 -16.93 -1.57 1.33
CA VAL A 16 -17.06 -1.24 -0.10
C VAL A 16 -16.29 0.04 -0.41
N LEU A 17 -16.44 1.09 0.38
CA LEU A 17 -15.77 2.37 0.16
C LEU A 17 -14.23 2.24 0.23
N PHE A 18 -13.71 1.46 1.16
CA PHE A 18 -12.26 1.24 1.27
C PHE A 18 -11.71 0.28 0.20
N PHE A 19 -12.50 -0.69 -0.24
CA PHE A 19 -12.06 -1.68 -1.23
C PHE A 19 -12.27 -1.22 -2.68
N MET A 20 -13.25 -0.36 -2.93
CA MET A 20 -13.60 0.14 -4.27
C MET A 20 -12.41 0.68 -5.07
N PRO A 21 -11.48 1.47 -4.48
CA PRO A 21 -10.31 1.94 -5.22
C PRO A 21 -9.45 0.81 -5.78
N TYR A 22 -9.29 -0.29 -5.05
CA TYR A 22 -8.47 -1.42 -5.45
C TYR A 22 -9.01 -2.18 -6.67
N VAL A 23 -10.33 -2.13 -6.90
CA VAL A 23 -10.97 -2.77 -8.08
C VAL A 23 -10.71 -1.98 -9.36
N LEU A 24 -10.39 -0.68 -9.25
CA LEU A 24 -10.13 0.15 -10.41
C LEU A 24 -8.79 -0.22 -11.08
N PRO A 25 -8.73 -0.26 -12.42
CA PRO A 25 -7.47 -0.39 -13.14
C PRO A 25 -6.50 0.72 -12.76
N VAL A 26 -5.22 0.40 -12.65
CA VAL A 26 -4.17 1.37 -12.28
C VAL A 26 -4.15 2.59 -13.21
N SER A 27 -4.43 2.42 -14.50
CA SER A 27 -4.50 3.49 -15.48
C SER A 27 -5.62 4.51 -15.16
N VAL A 28 -6.76 4.04 -14.68
CA VAL A 28 -7.87 4.90 -14.25
C VAL A 28 -7.50 5.64 -12.97
N VAL A 29 -6.94 4.95 -12.00
CA VAL A 29 -6.49 5.53 -10.73
C VAL A 29 -5.46 6.63 -10.98
N THR A 30 -4.45 6.36 -11.77
CA THR A 30 -3.40 7.34 -12.08
C THR A 30 -3.96 8.55 -12.82
N GLN A 31 -4.90 8.36 -13.74
CA GLN A 31 -5.54 9.47 -14.46
C GLN A 31 -6.39 10.35 -13.53
N ILE A 32 -7.17 9.76 -12.62
CA ILE A 32 -7.94 10.50 -11.62
C ILE A 32 -7.00 11.36 -10.75
N TRP A 33 -5.94 10.76 -10.22
CA TRP A 33 -4.98 11.48 -9.37
C TRP A 33 -4.17 12.53 -10.14
N ALA A 34 -3.83 12.26 -11.42
CA ALA A 34 -3.19 13.25 -12.28
C ALA A 34 -4.07 14.50 -12.41
N TRP A 35 -5.37 14.35 -12.61
CA TRP A 35 -6.32 15.47 -12.66
C TRP A 35 -6.51 16.16 -11.30
N MET A 36 -6.66 15.39 -10.23
CA MET A 36 -6.84 15.95 -8.88
C MET A 36 -5.65 16.79 -8.43
N LEU A 37 -4.43 16.40 -8.83
CA LEU A 37 -3.18 17.07 -8.47
C LEU A 37 -2.63 18.00 -9.57
N ASP A 38 -3.39 18.18 -10.66
CA ASP A 38 -2.98 19.08 -11.74
C ASP A 38 -2.70 20.48 -11.24
N PHE A 39 -1.64 21.11 -11.76
CA PHE A 39 -1.16 22.42 -11.29
C PHE A 39 -2.15 23.56 -11.56
N GLN A 40 -2.88 23.51 -12.69
CA GLN A 40 -3.72 24.63 -13.15
C GLN A 40 -5.16 24.53 -12.64
N PHE A 41 -5.73 23.31 -12.67
CA PHE A 41 -7.16 23.10 -12.38
C PHE A 41 -7.43 21.96 -11.37
N GLY A 42 -6.39 21.41 -10.77
CA GLY A 42 -6.54 20.30 -9.81
C GLY A 42 -7.29 20.73 -8.55
N VAL A 43 -8.32 19.96 -8.20
CA VAL A 43 -9.17 20.23 -7.02
C VAL A 43 -8.42 20.16 -5.69
N LEU A 44 -7.25 19.51 -5.64
CA LEU A 44 -6.40 19.45 -4.44
C LEU A 44 -5.37 20.58 -4.36
N GLN A 45 -5.18 21.38 -5.40
CA GLN A 45 -4.22 22.49 -5.40
C GLN A 45 -4.51 23.57 -4.35
N PRO A 46 -5.77 23.97 -4.07
CA PRO A 46 -6.05 24.91 -2.98
C PRO A 46 -5.60 24.37 -1.61
N ALA A 47 -5.80 23.09 -1.34
CA ALA A 47 -5.35 22.48 -0.10
C ALA A 47 -3.81 22.43 -0.03
N ILE A 48 -3.14 22.04 -1.12
CA ILE A 48 -1.67 22.05 -1.21
C ILE A 48 -1.13 23.47 -1.00
N ALA A 49 -1.72 24.45 -1.66
CA ALA A 49 -1.32 25.87 -1.53
C ALA A 49 -1.51 26.40 -0.11
N PHE A 50 -2.54 25.95 0.62
CA PHE A 50 -2.74 26.31 2.03
C PHE A 50 -1.56 25.87 2.91
N PHE A 51 -1.01 24.65 2.70
CA PHE A 51 0.12 24.14 3.50
C PHE A 51 1.48 24.60 3.01
N THR A 52 1.65 24.85 1.71
CA THR A 52 2.94 25.19 1.08
C THR A 52 3.11 26.67 0.79
N GLY A 53 2.05 27.49 0.97
CA GLY A 53 2.01 28.90 0.64
C GLY A 53 1.87 29.21 -0.86
N LYS A 54 1.90 28.21 -1.74
CA LYS A 54 1.76 28.37 -3.20
C LYS A 54 1.35 27.07 -3.88
N PRO A 55 0.69 27.12 -5.06
CA PRO A 55 0.44 25.93 -5.87
C PRO A 55 1.75 25.20 -6.23
N VAL A 56 1.74 23.87 -6.23
CA VAL A 56 2.91 23.04 -6.49
C VAL A 56 2.63 22.11 -7.66
N PRO A 57 3.47 22.09 -8.71
CA PRO A 57 3.35 21.10 -9.78
C PRO A 57 3.88 19.74 -9.29
N VAL A 58 3.03 18.99 -8.59
CA VAL A 58 3.38 17.82 -7.77
C VAL A 58 4.22 16.80 -8.55
N PHE A 59 3.76 16.39 -9.74
CA PHE A 59 4.45 15.39 -10.55
C PHE A 59 5.66 15.95 -11.34
N LYS A 60 5.82 17.28 -11.40
CA LYS A 60 6.96 17.95 -12.04
C LYS A 60 7.97 18.49 -11.03
N ASN A 61 7.80 18.20 -9.75
CA ASN A 61 8.71 18.62 -8.68
C ASN A 61 9.47 17.42 -8.11
N PRO A 62 10.83 17.44 -8.12
CA PRO A 62 11.64 16.30 -7.67
C PRO A 62 11.38 15.85 -6.22
N HIS A 63 11.01 16.80 -5.34
CA HIS A 63 10.76 16.51 -3.93
C HIS A 63 9.36 15.99 -3.66
N TRP A 64 8.39 16.25 -4.56
CA TRP A 64 6.99 15.89 -4.35
C TRP A 64 6.54 14.66 -5.14
N VAL A 65 7.22 14.33 -6.24
CA VAL A 65 6.78 13.27 -7.15
C VAL A 65 6.70 11.91 -6.47
N MET A 66 7.76 11.46 -5.78
CA MET A 66 7.74 10.14 -5.10
C MET A 66 6.79 10.09 -3.90
N PRO A 67 6.74 11.08 -3.01
CA PRO A 67 5.70 11.16 -1.98
C PRO A 67 4.27 11.11 -2.55
N ALA A 68 4.01 11.81 -3.64
CA ALA A 68 2.68 11.78 -4.27
C ALA A 68 2.35 10.40 -4.84
N ILE A 69 3.27 9.76 -5.56
CA ILE A 69 3.11 8.39 -6.05
C ILE A 69 2.86 7.42 -4.89
N ALA A 70 3.58 7.59 -3.76
CA ALA A 70 3.38 6.77 -2.56
C ALA A 70 1.96 6.95 -1.99
N VAL A 71 1.46 8.19 -1.88
CA VAL A 71 0.08 8.47 -1.41
C VAL A 71 -0.96 7.82 -2.32
N VAL A 72 -0.81 7.97 -3.64
CA VAL A 72 -1.70 7.35 -4.63
C VAL A 72 -1.71 5.82 -4.47
N THR A 73 -0.53 5.23 -4.34
CA THR A 73 -0.36 3.78 -4.21
C THR A 73 -0.96 3.26 -2.91
N ILE A 74 -0.72 3.93 -1.78
CA ILE A 74 -1.30 3.59 -0.47
C ILE A 74 -2.82 3.66 -0.54
N TRP A 75 -3.38 4.75 -1.07
CA TRP A 75 -4.83 4.91 -1.21
C TRP A 75 -5.44 3.80 -2.06
N TRP A 76 -4.80 3.46 -3.18
CA TRP A 76 -5.29 2.42 -4.09
C TRP A 76 -5.22 1.02 -3.47
N THR A 77 -4.10 0.67 -2.81
CA THR A 77 -3.87 -0.71 -2.32
C THR A 77 -4.39 -0.97 -0.91
N ASN A 78 -4.74 0.08 -0.15
CA ASN A 78 -5.12 -0.04 1.25
C ASN A 78 -6.36 -0.93 1.46
N GLY A 79 -7.33 -0.88 0.54
CA GLY A 79 -8.55 -1.69 0.63
C GLY A 79 -8.28 -3.19 0.66
N PHE A 80 -7.32 -3.67 -0.12
CA PHE A 80 -6.90 -5.07 -0.10
C PHE A 80 -6.30 -5.47 1.25
N ASN A 81 -5.46 -4.60 1.83
CA ASN A 81 -4.89 -4.84 3.15
C ASN A 81 -5.96 -4.90 4.24
N VAL A 82 -6.95 -4.00 4.18
CA VAL A 82 -8.09 -4.00 5.11
C VAL A 82 -8.86 -5.31 5.05
N LEU A 83 -9.09 -5.87 3.85
CA LEU A 83 -9.76 -7.17 3.70
C LEU A 83 -8.97 -8.31 4.34
N LEU A 84 -7.65 -8.35 4.14
CA LEU A 84 -6.79 -9.38 4.74
C LEU A 84 -6.82 -9.30 6.27
N PHE A 85 -6.70 -8.10 6.84
CA PHE A 85 -6.79 -7.92 8.30
C PHE A 85 -8.17 -8.24 8.84
N LEU A 86 -9.24 -7.89 8.12
CA LEU A 86 -10.60 -8.23 8.52
C LEU A 86 -10.83 -9.74 8.52
N ALA A 87 -10.34 -10.45 7.50
CA ALA A 87 -10.39 -11.90 7.45
C ALA A 87 -9.63 -12.53 8.63
N GLY A 88 -8.44 -12.00 8.95
CA GLY A 88 -7.65 -12.40 10.10
C GLY A 88 -8.39 -12.17 11.43
N LEU A 89 -9.00 -11.01 11.60
CA LEU A 89 -9.79 -10.69 12.80
C LEU A 89 -10.98 -11.62 13.00
N ARG A 90 -11.67 -11.99 11.92
CA ARG A 90 -12.82 -12.89 11.97
C ARG A 90 -12.45 -14.35 12.33
N ASN A 91 -11.19 -14.73 12.14
CA ASN A 91 -10.69 -16.05 12.50
C ASN A 91 -10.29 -16.16 14.00
N ILE A 92 -10.31 -15.06 14.75
CA ILE A 92 -10.03 -15.09 16.19
C ILE A 92 -11.30 -15.55 16.92
N PRO A 93 -11.26 -16.66 17.69
CA PRO A 93 -12.40 -17.14 18.45
C PRO A 93 -12.90 -16.10 19.47
N THR A 94 -14.23 -15.89 19.52
CA THR A 94 -14.85 -14.92 20.42
C THR A 94 -14.67 -15.29 21.88
N GLU A 95 -14.54 -16.59 22.19
CA GLU A 95 -14.30 -17.14 23.52
C GLU A 95 -13.04 -16.57 24.18
N LEU A 96 -12.01 -16.24 23.38
CA LEU A 96 -10.79 -15.63 23.91
C LEU A 96 -11.02 -14.20 24.44
N TYR A 97 -11.91 -13.47 23.78
CA TYR A 97 -12.31 -12.13 24.23
C TYR A 97 -13.19 -12.18 25.46
N GLU A 98 -14.12 -13.15 25.52
CA GLU A 98 -15.00 -13.39 26.67
C GLU A 98 -14.18 -13.81 27.90
N ALA A 99 -13.28 -14.78 27.76
CA ALA A 99 -12.40 -15.21 28.84
C ALA A 99 -11.55 -14.05 29.36
N SER A 100 -10.93 -13.27 28.47
CA SER A 100 -10.11 -12.12 28.87
C SER A 100 -10.94 -11.02 29.55
N ALA A 101 -12.22 -10.87 29.20
CA ALA A 101 -13.12 -9.92 29.84
C ALA A 101 -13.50 -10.38 31.25
N LEU A 102 -13.70 -11.68 31.47
CA LEU A 102 -13.92 -12.26 32.81
C LEU A 102 -12.70 -12.07 33.72
N ASP A 103 -11.48 -12.10 33.16
CA ASP A 103 -10.23 -11.78 33.86
C ASP A 103 -10.05 -10.28 34.13
N GLY A 104 -11.04 -9.44 33.76
CA GLY A 104 -11.01 -8.00 34.01
C GLY A 104 -10.12 -7.22 33.02
N ALA A 105 -9.75 -7.79 31.88
CA ALA A 105 -8.93 -7.12 30.88
C ALA A 105 -9.67 -5.94 30.21
N THR A 106 -9.04 -4.79 30.15
CA THR A 106 -9.53 -3.63 29.38
C THR A 106 -9.44 -3.89 27.87
N LYS A 107 -10.18 -3.13 27.05
CA LYS A 107 -10.14 -3.24 25.58
C LYS A 107 -8.73 -3.10 25.00
N TRP A 108 -7.90 -2.24 25.59
CA TRP A 108 -6.50 -2.07 25.19
C TRP A 108 -5.64 -3.31 25.54
N GLN A 109 -5.89 -3.90 26.71
CA GLN A 109 -5.22 -5.14 27.11
C GLN A 109 -5.65 -6.32 26.22
N GLN A 110 -6.93 -6.43 25.88
CA GLN A 110 -7.43 -7.41 24.90
C GLN A 110 -6.77 -7.24 23.53
N PHE A 111 -6.68 -6.00 23.02
CA PHE A 111 -5.98 -5.71 21.77
C PHE A 111 -4.52 -6.17 21.81
N LYS A 112 -3.77 -5.79 22.88
CA LYS A 112 -2.33 -6.07 22.98
C LYS A 112 -2.01 -7.54 23.25
N ARG A 113 -2.85 -8.25 24.03
CA ARG A 113 -2.57 -9.61 24.49
C ARG A 113 -3.28 -10.70 23.70
N VAL A 114 -4.39 -10.38 23.04
CA VAL A 114 -5.19 -11.35 22.27
C VAL A 114 -5.13 -10.99 20.79
N THR A 115 -5.62 -9.81 20.41
CA THR A 115 -5.79 -9.46 18.99
C THR A 115 -4.45 -9.37 18.26
N TRP A 116 -3.53 -8.56 18.77
CA TRP A 116 -2.24 -8.31 18.10
C TRP A 116 -1.40 -9.57 17.90
N PRO A 117 -1.20 -10.45 18.92
CA PRO A 117 -0.45 -11.69 18.74
C PRO A 117 -1.11 -12.64 17.72
N LEU A 118 -2.43 -12.79 17.77
CA LEU A 118 -3.15 -13.68 16.86
C LEU A 118 -3.24 -13.15 15.44
N LEU A 119 -3.13 -11.82 15.24
CA LEU A 119 -3.02 -11.19 13.92
C LEU A 119 -1.59 -11.20 13.36
N TRP A 120 -0.58 -11.58 14.14
CA TRP A 120 0.81 -11.56 13.69
C TRP A 120 1.05 -12.32 12.37
N PRO A 121 0.51 -13.54 12.16
CA PRO A 121 0.68 -14.27 10.90
C PRO A 121 0.10 -13.51 9.71
N VAL A 122 -1.06 -12.88 9.88
CA VAL A 122 -1.69 -12.04 8.83
C VAL A 122 -0.86 -10.79 8.57
N THR A 123 -0.36 -10.14 9.62
CA THR A 123 0.53 -8.98 9.51
C THR A 123 1.80 -9.34 8.74
N ALA A 124 2.41 -10.49 9.05
CA ALA A 124 3.58 -11.00 8.35
C ALA A 124 3.30 -11.22 6.85
N LEU A 125 2.15 -11.83 6.53
CA LEU A 125 1.70 -12.04 5.15
C LEU A 125 1.53 -10.70 4.42
N VAL A 126 0.78 -9.75 5.01
CA VAL A 126 0.52 -8.44 4.41
C VAL A 126 1.82 -7.67 4.17
N LEU A 127 2.72 -7.63 5.14
CA LEU A 127 4.01 -6.97 5.01
C LEU A 127 4.86 -7.59 3.89
N THR A 128 4.87 -8.92 3.77
CA THR A 128 5.62 -9.62 2.71
C THR A 128 5.05 -9.30 1.33
N LEU A 129 3.74 -9.38 1.18
CA LEU A 129 3.08 -9.03 -0.08
C LEU A 129 3.33 -7.58 -0.47
N GLN A 130 3.17 -6.64 0.46
CA GLN A 130 3.40 -5.22 0.20
C GLN A 130 4.85 -4.93 -0.16
N LEU A 131 5.82 -5.54 0.52
CA LEU A 131 7.23 -5.37 0.19
C LEU A 131 7.53 -5.80 -1.25
N ILE A 132 7.05 -6.97 -1.67
CA ILE A 132 7.25 -7.47 -3.03
C ILE A 132 6.59 -6.53 -4.05
N LEU A 133 5.34 -6.10 -3.78
CA LEU A 133 4.60 -5.22 -4.68
C LEU A 133 5.27 -3.85 -4.82
N GLN A 134 5.78 -3.27 -3.73
CA GLN A 134 6.43 -1.96 -3.76
C GLN A 134 7.83 -2.01 -4.42
N LEU A 135 8.58 -3.10 -4.28
CA LEU A 135 9.85 -3.28 -5.01
C LEU A 135 9.64 -3.46 -6.52
N LYS A 136 8.44 -3.89 -6.93
CA LYS A 136 8.03 -4.03 -8.33
C LYS A 136 7.19 -2.85 -8.83
N LEU A 137 7.23 -1.70 -8.12
CA LEU A 137 6.49 -0.51 -8.53
C LEU A 137 6.94 -0.05 -9.93
N PHE A 138 5.98 0.02 -10.86
CA PHE A 138 6.21 0.43 -12.25
C PHE A 138 5.08 1.30 -12.78
N ASP A 139 3.86 0.78 -12.79
CA ASP A 139 2.71 1.37 -13.49
C ASP A 139 2.44 2.80 -13.05
N GLN A 140 2.41 3.06 -11.75
CA GLN A 140 2.15 4.39 -11.20
C GLN A 140 3.26 5.37 -11.55
N VAL A 141 4.52 4.93 -11.49
CA VAL A 141 5.67 5.76 -11.85
C VAL A 141 5.64 6.08 -13.34
N TYR A 142 5.41 5.07 -14.18
CA TYR A 142 5.36 5.25 -15.63
C TYR A 142 4.23 6.18 -16.06
N LEU A 143 3.01 5.99 -15.51
CA LEU A 143 1.82 6.74 -15.91
C LEU A 143 1.75 8.16 -15.31
N LEU A 144 2.34 8.41 -14.13
CA LEU A 144 2.26 9.72 -13.46
C LEU A 144 3.45 10.63 -13.74
N SER A 145 4.65 10.09 -13.95
CA SER A 145 5.87 10.88 -14.01
C SER A 145 6.89 10.43 -15.07
N GLU A 146 6.70 9.24 -15.64
CA GLU A 146 7.68 8.60 -16.55
C GLU A 146 9.11 8.57 -15.98
N GLY A 147 9.24 8.49 -14.64
CA GLY A 147 10.52 8.52 -13.94
C GLY A 147 11.09 9.93 -13.68
N GLY A 148 10.40 10.99 -14.17
CA GLY A 148 10.81 12.38 -13.99
C GLY A 148 10.35 13.02 -12.68
N PRO A 149 10.64 14.30 -12.48
CA PRO A 149 11.66 15.09 -13.17
C PRO A 149 13.08 14.70 -12.73
N PHE A 150 14.07 14.89 -13.59
CA PHE A 150 15.48 14.63 -13.30
C PHE A 150 15.79 13.24 -12.73
N ASN A 151 15.07 12.21 -13.19
CA ASN A 151 15.11 10.82 -12.68
C ASN A 151 14.78 10.67 -11.19
N SER A 152 14.11 11.64 -10.56
CA SER A 152 13.78 11.62 -9.12
C SER A 152 12.76 10.53 -8.73
N SER A 153 12.02 9.99 -9.70
CA SER A 153 11.12 8.86 -9.52
C SER A 153 11.51 7.65 -10.39
N TYR A 154 12.78 7.57 -10.83
CA TYR A 154 13.25 6.51 -11.70
C TYR A 154 13.48 5.21 -10.92
N VAL A 155 12.63 4.23 -11.11
CA VAL A 155 12.68 2.93 -10.42
C VAL A 155 13.31 1.84 -11.30
N LEU A 156 13.85 0.79 -10.68
CA LEU A 156 14.55 -0.29 -11.41
C LEU A 156 13.67 -0.96 -12.49
N LEU A 157 12.40 -1.18 -12.20
CA LEU A 157 11.52 -1.83 -13.18
C LEU A 157 11.22 -0.91 -14.38
N LEU A 158 11.19 0.41 -14.18
CA LEU A 158 11.12 1.37 -15.28
C LEU A 158 12.40 1.35 -16.14
N MET A 159 13.57 1.17 -15.51
CA MET A 159 14.83 0.99 -16.21
C MET A 159 14.82 -0.27 -17.09
N VAL A 160 14.37 -1.40 -16.54
CA VAL A 160 14.20 -2.64 -17.31
C VAL A 160 13.29 -2.40 -18.53
N TYR A 161 12.16 -1.74 -18.33
CA TYR A 161 11.22 -1.45 -19.42
C TYR A 161 11.83 -0.57 -20.51
N ARG A 162 12.51 0.52 -20.14
CA ARG A 162 13.14 1.43 -21.11
C ARG A 162 14.26 0.74 -21.91
N GLU A 163 15.12 0.01 -21.23
CA GLU A 163 16.21 -0.70 -21.89
C GLU A 163 15.70 -1.79 -22.84
N ALA A 164 14.71 -2.57 -22.40
CA ALA A 164 14.18 -3.68 -23.22
C ALA A 164 13.38 -3.20 -24.42
N PHE A 165 12.46 -2.22 -24.22
CA PHE A 165 11.43 -1.90 -25.21
C PHE A 165 11.64 -0.56 -25.93
N GLN A 166 12.35 0.40 -25.33
CA GLN A 166 12.61 1.70 -25.97
C GLN A 166 14.01 1.76 -26.61
N LEU A 167 15.01 1.15 -25.94
CA LEU A 167 16.41 1.17 -26.41
C LEU A 167 16.83 -0.13 -27.11
N ASN A 168 15.96 -1.16 -27.13
CA ASN A 168 16.22 -2.49 -27.69
C ASN A 168 17.51 -3.15 -27.14
N ASN A 169 17.87 -2.82 -25.90
CA ASN A 169 19.04 -3.32 -25.22
C ASN A 169 18.68 -4.49 -24.28
N GLY A 170 18.20 -5.59 -24.87
CA GLY A 170 17.67 -6.74 -24.13
C GLY A 170 18.68 -7.40 -23.18
N GLY A 171 19.96 -7.41 -23.54
CA GLY A 171 21.02 -7.97 -22.69
C GLY A 171 21.18 -7.18 -21.39
N TYR A 172 21.22 -5.85 -21.45
CA TYR A 172 21.33 -4.99 -20.28
C TYR A 172 20.03 -5.02 -19.45
N ALA A 173 18.88 -4.96 -20.10
CA ALA A 173 17.58 -5.08 -19.44
C ALA A 173 17.46 -6.38 -18.63
N SER A 174 17.91 -7.51 -19.19
CA SER A 174 17.92 -8.81 -18.51
C SER A 174 18.85 -8.82 -17.29
N ALA A 175 20.02 -8.18 -17.40
CA ALA A 175 20.95 -8.06 -16.27
C ALA A 175 20.34 -7.23 -15.13
N VAL A 176 19.68 -6.08 -15.43
CA VAL A 176 19.00 -5.25 -14.43
C VAL A 176 17.81 -6.01 -13.81
N ALA A 177 17.04 -6.74 -14.62
CA ALA A 177 15.93 -7.56 -14.12
C ALA A 177 16.41 -8.67 -13.18
N LEU A 178 17.56 -9.29 -13.46
CA LEU A 178 18.19 -10.29 -12.59
C LEU A 178 18.62 -9.66 -11.26
N VAL A 179 19.21 -8.47 -11.29
CA VAL A 179 19.58 -7.73 -10.06
C VAL A 179 18.34 -7.42 -9.25
N LEU A 180 17.27 -6.92 -9.87
CA LEU A 180 15.99 -6.65 -9.19
C LEU A 180 15.41 -7.91 -8.56
N PHE A 181 15.44 -9.03 -9.28
CA PHE A 181 15.00 -10.32 -8.75
C PHE A 181 15.80 -10.74 -7.51
N LEU A 182 17.12 -10.64 -7.56
CA LEU A 182 17.99 -10.96 -6.42
C LEU A 182 17.71 -10.05 -5.21
N VAL A 183 17.53 -8.76 -5.44
CA VAL A 183 17.17 -7.80 -4.37
C VAL A 183 15.85 -8.20 -3.73
N ILE A 184 14.81 -8.47 -4.52
CA ILE A 184 13.50 -8.90 -4.01
C ILE A 184 13.64 -10.20 -3.21
N MET A 185 14.37 -11.17 -3.73
CA MET A 185 14.59 -12.46 -3.07
C MET A 185 15.29 -12.28 -1.72
N VAL A 186 16.41 -11.57 -1.68
CA VAL A 186 17.17 -11.34 -0.45
C VAL A 186 16.33 -10.60 0.59
N VAL A 187 15.70 -9.49 0.19
CA VAL A 187 14.88 -8.67 1.11
C VAL A 187 13.68 -9.48 1.63
N SER A 188 13.01 -10.27 0.77
CA SER A 188 11.88 -11.11 1.19
C SER A 188 12.30 -12.21 2.16
N VAL A 189 13.44 -12.86 1.93
CA VAL A 189 13.98 -13.89 2.84
C VAL A 189 14.35 -13.28 4.19
N LEU A 190 15.05 -12.15 4.19
CA LEU A 190 15.41 -11.43 5.43
C LEU A 190 14.17 -11.03 6.21
N GLN A 191 13.17 -10.44 5.54
CA GLN A 191 11.92 -10.05 6.17
C GLN A 191 11.20 -11.27 6.77
N PHE A 192 11.08 -12.36 6.02
CA PHE A 192 10.43 -13.58 6.50
C PHE A 192 11.12 -14.16 7.76
N GLN A 193 12.45 -14.16 7.79
CA GLN A 193 13.22 -14.60 8.96
C GLN A 193 12.96 -13.70 10.17
N LEU A 194 12.97 -12.36 9.99
CA LEU A 194 12.69 -11.41 11.07
C LEU A 194 11.28 -11.57 11.63
N LEU A 195 10.29 -11.75 10.75
CA LEU A 195 8.89 -11.93 11.16
C LEU A 195 8.68 -13.27 11.89
N ARG A 196 9.38 -14.33 11.48
CA ARG A 196 9.33 -15.63 12.15
C ARG A 196 9.89 -15.57 13.57
N ILE A 197 11.00 -14.86 13.78
CA ILE A 197 11.61 -14.67 15.11
C ILE A 197 10.66 -13.86 16.02
N GLY A 198 9.97 -12.83 15.48
CA GLY A 198 8.98 -12.05 16.23
C GLY A 198 7.77 -12.87 16.67
N GLY A 199 7.31 -13.82 15.84
CA GLY A 199 6.17 -14.71 16.16
C GLY A 199 6.50 -15.85 17.13
N SER A 200 7.76 -16.27 17.22
CA SER A 200 8.17 -17.37 18.12
C SER A 200 8.41 -16.93 19.58
N ARG A 201 8.35 -15.65 19.88
CA ARG A 201 8.52 -15.07 21.22
C ARG A 201 7.20 -14.79 21.95
N GLN A 202 6.08 -15.18 21.36
CA GLN A 202 4.73 -15.04 21.92
C GLN A 202 4.12 -16.40 22.21
#